data_4751ce59739876fa6f78860fce7b0403
#
_entry.id   4751ce59739876fa6f78860fce7b0403
#
_cell.length_a   1.000
_cell.length_b   1.000
_cell.length_c   1.000
_cell.angle_alpha   90.00
_cell.angle_beta   90.00
_cell.angle_gamma   90.00
#
_symmetry.space_group_name_H-M   'P 1'
#
loop_
_entity.id
_entity.type
_entity.pdbx_description
1 polymer ?
#
loop_
_entity_poly.entity_id
_entity_poly.type
_entity_poly.pdbx_seq_one_letter_code
_entity_poly.pdbx_strand_id
1 'polypeptide(L)'
;RQYCLPIVAIVTMYGLYCLFVLFYLRVGAQMTPKIPQSQEQQAYATILKALADAKRLRINLAAQVTRSREELNTINGQLRYFEDSCICGRNNTIAFNSFLSKNATNFGIQQPIYFDNITLNLGNGYDTRHGVFRAPRNGTYAFSTSVTTPVSNQIAVEIVKNGEQLVQLRTENDYIWSMATNVVNVYLTKGDDVWVRHSAIGDANALSVDDGLYTSFSGFLIHT
;
A
#
# COMPACT_ATOMS: atom_id res chain seq x y z
N ARG A 1 20.68 -86.85 25.36
CA ARG A 1 20.64 -87.52 24.02
C ARG A 1 20.47 -86.39 22.97
N GLN A 2 21.60 -86.08 22.33
CA GLN A 2 21.66 -85.16 21.19
C GLN A 2 21.17 -85.94 19.97
N TYR A 3 20.19 -85.38 19.28
CA TYR A 3 19.80 -85.86 17.98
C TYR A 3 20.63 -85.06 16.91
N CYS A 4 21.69 -85.69 16.46
CA CYS A 4 22.34 -85.27 15.23
C CYS A 4 21.50 -85.69 14.05
N LEU A 5 20.78 -84.74 13.43
CA LEU A 5 20.20 -84.99 12.10
C LEU A 5 21.37 -85.10 11.09
N PRO A 6 21.37 -86.12 10.25
CA PRO A 6 22.50 -86.33 9.36
C PRO A 6 22.58 -85.22 8.33
N ILE A 7 23.79 -84.61 8.25
CA ILE A 7 24.18 -83.59 7.28
C ILE A 7 23.76 -83.94 5.81
N VAL A 8 23.69 -85.21 5.50
CA VAL A 8 23.23 -85.77 4.18
C VAL A 8 21.77 -85.36 3.85
N ALA A 9 20.87 -85.30 4.85
CA ALA A 9 19.46 -84.89 4.63
C ALA A 9 19.29 -83.40 4.30
N ILE A 10 20.17 -82.54 4.86
CA ILE A 10 20.15 -81.09 4.63
C ILE A 10 20.69 -80.81 3.20
N VAL A 11 21.74 -81.47 2.77
CA VAL A 11 22.32 -81.24 1.43
C VAL A 11 21.35 -81.70 0.34
N THR A 12 20.61 -82.82 0.54
CA THR A 12 19.61 -83.30 -0.45
C THR A 12 18.39 -82.36 -0.51
N MET A 13 17.98 -81.76 0.60
CA MET A 13 16.86 -80.80 0.62
C MET A 13 17.27 -79.48 -0.12
N TYR A 14 18.45 -78.95 0.10
CA TYR A 14 18.95 -77.77 -0.64
C TYR A 14 19.14 -78.04 -2.12
N GLY A 15 19.65 -79.27 -2.50
CA GLY A 15 19.74 -79.65 -3.84
C GLY A 15 18.40 -79.78 -4.61
N LEU A 16 17.37 -80.33 -3.95
CA LEU A 16 16.00 -80.33 -4.46
C LEU A 16 15.36 -78.97 -4.59
N TYR A 17 15.61 -78.05 -3.59
CA TYR A 17 15.12 -76.71 -3.66
C TYR A 17 15.77 -75.91 -4.81
N CYS A 18 17.07 -76.02 -4.98
CA CYS A 18 17.76 -75.39 -6.12
C CYS A 18 17.24 -75.91 -7.47
N LEU A 19 16.98 -77.20 -7.58
CA LEU A 19 16.40 -77.77 -8.79
C LEU A 19 14.96 -77.30 -9.03
N PHE A 20 14.18 -77.15 -7.98
CA PHE A 20 12.82 -76.63 -8.06
C PHE A 20 12.82 -75.13 -8.46
N VAL A 21 13.71 -74.32 -7.94
CA VAL A 21 13.88 -72.92 -8.30
C VAL A 21 14.35 -72.78 -9.76
N LEU A 22 15.31 -73.61 -10.18
CA LEU A 22 15.77 -73.61 -11.55
C LEU A 22 14.71 -74.09 -12.53
N PHE A 23 13.89 -75.06 -12.12
CA PHE A 23 12.73 -75.53 -12.92
C PHE A 23 11.67 -74.45 -13.06
N TYR A 24 11.33 -73.70 -11.92
CA TYR A 24 10.39 -72.60 -11.96
C TYR A 24 10.91 -71.42 -12.79
N LEU A 25 12.19 -71.11 -12.69
CA LEU A 25 12.82 -70.08 -13.53
C LEU A 25 12.81 -70.51 -15.04
N ARG A 26 13.00 -71.77 -15.30
CA ARG A 26 12.99 -72.31 -16.69
C ARG A 26 11.59 -72.41 -17.29
N VAL A 27 10.59 -72.77 -16.46
CA VAL A 27 9.19 -72.84 -16.89
C VAL A 27 8.61 -71.41 -17.00
N GLY A 28 8.97 -70.51 -16.05
CA GLY A 28 8.59 -69.09 -16.11
C GLY A 28 9.16 -68.38 -17.35
N ALA A 29 10.38 -68.73 -17.75
CA ALA A 29 10.98 -68.20 -18.96
C ALA A 29 10.36 -68.71 -20.26
N GLN A 30 9.67 -69.91 -20.23
CA GLN A 30 8.96 -70.47 -21.38
C GLN A 30 7.51 -69.95 -21.47
N MET A 31 6.94 -69.40 -20.40
CA MET A 31 5.56 -68.89 -20.37
C MET A 31 5.44 -67.43 -20.74
N THR A 32 6.55 -66.65 -20.86
CA THR A 32 6.48 -65.29 -21.41
C THR A 32 6.15 -65.38 -22.90
N PRO A 33 5.04 -64.83 -23.37
CA PRO A 33 4.72 -64.82 -24.78
C PRO A 33 5.87 -64.11 -25.53
N LYS A 34 6.53 -64.77 -26.43
CA LYS A 34 7.52 -64.14 -27.30
C LYS A 34 6.79 -63.11 -28.15
N ILE A 35 6.89 -61.86 -27.79
CA ILE A 35 6.41 -60.74 -28.62
C ILE A 35 7.17 -60.87 -29.97
N PRO A 36 6.47 -60.88 -31.11
CA PRO A 36 7.15 -60.90 -32.42
C PRO A 36 8.12 -59.70 -32.50
N GLN A 37 9.32 -59.92 -32.95
CA GLN A 37 10.40 -58.94 -33.04
C GLN A 37 9.96 -57.64 -33.76
N SER A 38 9.03 -57.75 -34.71
CA SER A 38 8.41 -56.60 -35.37
C SER A 38 7.53 -55.74 -34.46
N GLN A 39 6.81 -56.32 -33.50
CA GLN A 39 5.98 -55.59 -32.52
C GLN A 39 6.84 -54.88 -31.46
N GLU A 40 7.92 -55.49 -31.05
CA GLU A 40 8.88 -54.90 -30.12
C GLU A 40 9.57 -53.67 -30.74
N GLN A 41 10.01 -53.77 -32.00
CA GLN A 41 10.58 -52.63 -32.72
C GLN A 41 9.59 -51.50 -32.92
N GLN A 42 8.31 -51.80 -33.19
CA GLN A 42 7.26 -50.81 -33.31
C GLN A 42 6.96 -50.10 -31.96
N ALA A 43 6.96 -50.83 -30.86
CA ALA A 43 6.79 -50.28 -29.52
C ALA A 43 7.96 -49.32 -29.14
N TYR A 44 9.20 -49.71 -29.41
CA TYR A 44 10.37 -48.86 -29.22
C TYR A 44 10.31 -47.58 -30.07
N ALA A 45 9.92 -47.69 -31.34
CA ALA A 45 9.78 -46.52 -32.21
C ALA A 45 8.71 -45.52 -31.67
N THR A 46 7.59 -46.05 -31.15
CA THR A 46 6.52 -45.25 -30.56
C THR A 46 6.97 -44.53 -29.27
N ILE A 47 7.69 -45.23 -28.39
CA ILE A 47 8.26 -44.67 -27.17
C ILE A 47 9.28 -43.56 -27.48
N LEU A 48 10.18 -43.82 -28.45
CA LEU A 48 11.17 -42.80 -28.86
C LEU A 48 10.51 -41.56 -29.44
N LYS A 49 9.45 -41.71 -30.23
CA LYS A 49 8.66 -40.61 -30.77
C LYS A 49 7.99 -39.81 -29.64
N ALA A 50 7.32 -40.50 -28.70
CA ALA A 50 6.69 -39.84 -27.54
C ALA A 50 7.72 -39.08 -26.65
N LEU A 51 8.92 -39.64 -26.50
CA LEU A 51 10.01 -39.01 -25.78
C LEU A 51 10.51 -37.74 -26.48
N ALA A 52 10.64 -37.81 -27.81
CA ALA A 52 11.03 -36.66 -28.63
C ALA A 52 9.97 -35.54 -28.57
N ASP A 53 8.68 -35.88 -28.64
CA ASP A 53 7.56 -34.96 -28.56
C ASP A 53 7.49 -34.30 -27.15
N ALA A 54 7.67 -35.09 -26.09
CA ALA A 54 7.72 -34.61 -24.71
C ALA A 54 8.90 -33.63 -24.50
N LYS A 55 10.08 -33.94 -25.05
CA LYS A 55 11.25 -33.04 -25.01
C LYS A 55 10.98 -31.72 -25.74
N ARG A 56 10.35 -31.80 -26.93
CA ARG A 56 9.97 -30.62 -27.71
C ARG A 56 8.96 -29.72 -26.92
N LEU A 57 7.95 -30.35 -26.31
CA LEU A 57 6.94 -29.67 -25.50
C LEU A 57 7.59 -28.94 -24.28
N ARG A 58 8.53 -29.63 -23.61
CA ARG A 58 9.28 -29.08 -22.48
C ARG A 58 10.10 -27.86 -22.88
N ILE A 59 10.76 -27.88 -24.04
CA ILE A 59 11.53 -26.75 -24.57
C ILE A 59 10.60 -25.56 -24.86
N ASN A 60 9.47 -25.79 -25.51
CA ASN A 60 8.48 -24.74 -25.81
C ASN A 60 7.91 -24.15 -24.56
N LEU A 61 7.56 -24.95 -23.56
CA LEU A 61 7.03 -24.48 -22.30
C LEU A 61 8.08 -23.63 -21.53
N ALA A 62 9.33 -24.08 -21.52
CA ALA A 62 10.43 -23.31 -20.91
C ALA A 62 10.59 -21.94 -21.58
N ALA A 63 10.51 -21.86 -22.90
CA ALA A 63 10.57 -20.60 -23.64
C ALA A 63 9.38 -19.68 -23.32
N GLN A 64 8.16 -20.23 -23.19
CA GLN A 64 6.99 -19.46 -22.78
C GLN A 64 7.13 -18.91 -21.36
N VAL A 65 7.59 -19.73 -20.41
CA VAL A 65 7.83 -19.30 -19.02
C VAL A 65 8.86 -18.16 -18.95
N THR A 66 9.94 -18.27 -19.75
CA THR A 66 10.96 -17.19 -19.81
C THR A 66 10.35 -15.90 -20.34
N ARG A 67 9.58 -15.95 -21.42
CA ARG A 67 8.90 -14.77 -21.99
C ARG A 67 7.94 -14.13 -20.98
N SER A 68 7.09 -14.93 -20.33
CA SER A 68 6.16 -14.40 -19.33
C SER A 68 6.87 -13.78 -18.14
N ARG A 69 8.06 -14.26 -17.74
CA ARG A 69 8.89 -13.63 -16.70
C ARG A 69 9.44 -12.29 -17.13
N GLU A 70 9.87 -12.18 -18.39
CA GLU A 70 10.37 -10.90 -18.94
C GLU A 70 9.24 -9.86 -19.01
N GLU A 71 8.04 -10.25 -19.46
CA GLU A 71 6.86 -9.40 -19.46
C GLU A 71 6.48 -8.94 -18.06
N LEU A 72 6.46 -9.85 -17.07
CA LEU A 72 6.23 -9.52 -15.66
C LEU A 72 7.26 -8.54 -15.10
N ASN A 73 8.53 -8.71 -15.42
CA ASN A 73 9.58 -7.80 -14.98
C ASN A 73 9.41 -6.40 -15.59
N THR A 74 8.98 -6.34 -16.85
CA THR A 74 8.69 -5.07 -17.53
C THR A 74 7.51 -4.35 -16.89
N ILE A 75 6.40 -5.07 -16.63
CA ILE A 75 5.21 -4.54 -15.96
C ILE A 75 5.55 -4.08 -14.54
N ASN A 76 6.31 -4.86 -13.77
CA ASN A 76 6.74 -4.47 -12.43
C ASN A 76 7.64 -3.24 -12.43
N GLY A 77 8.48 -3.08 -13.45
CA GLY A 77 9.28 -1.87 -13.64
C GLY A 77 8.41 -0.63 -13.91
N GLN A 78 7.39 -0.77 -14.75
CA GLN A 78 6.42 0.29 -15.01
C GLN A 78 5.59 0.63 -13.76
N LEU A 79 5.16 -0.38 -13.00
CA LEU A 79 4.42 -0.20 -11.76
C LEU A 79 5.24 0.59 -10.72
N ARG A 80 6.50 0.24 -10.53
CA ARG A 80 7.41 1.00 -9.66
C ARG A 80 7.58 2.44 -10.11
N TYR A 81 7.73 2.67 -11.42
CA TYR A 81 7.79 4.04 -11.95
C TYR A 81 6.51 4.83 -11.66
N PHE A 82 5.33 4.20 -11.78
CA PHE A 82 4.06 4.82 -11.41
C PHE A 82 3.92 5.02 -9.89
N GLU A 83 4.38 4.08 -9.07
CA GLU A 83 4.38 4.21 -7.61
C GLU A 83 5.30 5.35 -7.14
N ASP A 84 6.48 5.50 -7.75
CA ASP A 84 7.42 6.57 -7.45
C ASP A 84 6.96 7.93 -7.99
N SER A 85 6.24 7.95 -9.12
CA SER A 85 5.67 9.16 -9.71
C SER A 85 4.29 9.52 -9.18
N CYS A 86 3.52 8.56 -8.65
CA CYS A 86 2.31 8.83 -7.90
C CYS A 86 2.65 9.34 -6.50
N ILE A 87 2.36 10.60 -6.26
CA ILE A 87 2.42 11.30 -4.96
C ILE A 87 1.58 10.58 -3.87
N CYS A 88 0.79 9.59 -4.23
CA CYS A 88 -0.03 8.74 -3.36
C CYS A 88 0.71 7.62 -2.62
N GLY A 89 2.05 7.60 -2.63
CA GLY A 89 2.84 6.71 -1.78
C GLY A 89 2.47 6.92 -0.31
N ARG A 90 2.01 5.88 0.36
CA ARG A 90 1.45 5.88 1.72
C ARG A 90 2.24 6.65 2.79
N ASN A 91 3.50 6.99 2.53
CA ASN A 91 4.39 7.71 3.46
C ASN A 91 4.55 9.21 3.14
N ASN A 92 3.89 9.74 2.12
CA ASN A 92 4.08 11.11 1.65
C ASN A 92 2.87 12.02 1.84
N THR A 93 1.76 11.51 2.35
CA THR A 93 0.55 12.29 2.56
C THR A 93 0.73 13.23 3.76
N ILE A 94 0.61 14.53 3.50
CA ILE A 94 0.57 15.55 4.54
C ILE A 94 -0.78 16.23 4.41
N ALA A 95 -1.58 16.16 5.45
CA ALA A 95 -2.88 16.81 5.49
C ALA A 95 -3.31 17.00 6.94
N PHE A 96 -3.97 18.11 7.22
CA PHE A 96 -4.61 18.33 8.52
C PHE A 96 -5.99 18.97 8.35
N ASN A 97 -6.82 18.74 9.34
CA ASN A 97 -8.12 19.37 9.46
C ASN A 97 -8.42 19.61 10.94
N SER A 98 -8.63 20.86 11.30
CA SER A 98 -8.85 21.29 12.67
C SER A 98 -9.97 22.32 12.75
N PHE A 99 -10.66 22.31 13.85
CA PHE A 99 -11.82 23.15 14.13
C PHE A 99 -11.63 23.91 15.43
N LEU A 100 -12.36 25.00 15.58
CA LEU A 100 -12.48 25.69 16.86
C LEU A 100 -13.44 24.89 17.77
N SER A 101 -13.02 24.55 18.99
CA SER A 101 -13.87 23.78 19.91
C SER A 101 -14.84 24.64 20.72
N LYS A 102 -14.56 25.93 20.83
CA LYS A 102 -15.34 26.90 21.67
C LYS A 102 -15.40 28.24 20.98
N ASN A 103 -16.49 28.98 21.25
CA ASN A 103 -16.59 30.37 20.85
C ASN A 103 -15.42 31.18 21.43
N ALA A 104 -14.87 32.07 20.63
CA ALA A 104 -13.74 32.90 21.00
C ALA A 104 -14.04 34.35 20.60
N THR A 105 -13.68 35.26 21.48
CA THR A 105 -13.96 36.69 21.34
C THR A 105 -12.76 37.53 21.76
N ASN A 106 -12.76 38.80 21.40
CA ASN A 106 -11.78 39.78 21.83
C ASN A 106 -10.34 39.42 21.43
N PHE A 107 -10.17 38.98 20.17
CA PHE A 107 -8.84 38.79 19.65
C PHE A 107 -8.06 40.07 19.55
N GLY A 108 -6.82 40.06 20.01
CA GLY A 108 -5.87 41.14 19.79
C GLY A 108 -5.44 41.24 18.32
N ILE A 109 -4.88 42.38 17.95
CA ILE A 109 -4.34 42.58 16.59
C ILE A 109 -3.24 41.57 16.32
N GLN A 110 -3.31 40.91 15.17
CA GLN A 110 -2.38 39.82 14.71
C GLN A 110 -2.30 38.60 15.64
N GLN A 111 -3.27 38.47 16.56
CA GLN A 111 -3.33 37.31 17.44
C GLN A 111 -3.63 36.05 16.66
N PRO A 112 -2.84 34.94 16.80
CA PRO A 112 -3.13 33.64 16.22
C PRO A 112 -4.47 33.09 16.72
N ILE A 113 -5.19 32.38 15.83
CA ILE A 113 -6.41 31.67 16.16
C ILE A 113 -6.05 30.18 16.31
N TYR A 114 -6.36 29.62 17.46
CA TYR A 114 -6.03 28.24 17.81
C TYR A 114 -7.20 27.32 17.49
N PHE A 115 -7.12 26.57 16.38
CA PHE A 115 -8.07 25.53 16.06
C PHE A 115 -7.64 24.25 16.81
N ASP A 116 -8.22 24.05 17.97
CA ASP A 116 -7.78 23.08 18.97
C ASP A 116 -8.41 21.70 18.84
N ASN A 117 -9.49 21.56 18.05
CA ASN A 117 -10.16 20.30 17.79
C ASN A 117 -9.70 19.68 16.47
N ILE A 118 -8.69 18.82 16.54
CA ILE A 118 -8.09 18.18 15.35
C ILE A 118 -8.80 16.88 15.00
N THR A 119 -9.21 16.72 13.76
CA THR A 119 -9.83 15.50 13.23
C THR A 119 -8.89 14.72 12.31
N LEU A 120 -7.89 15.37 11.74
CA LEU A 120 -6.89 14.75 10.88
C LEU A 120 -5.55 15.48 11.05
N ASN A 121 -4.43 14.72 11.15
CA ASN A 121 -3.07 15.28 11.15
C ASN A 121 -2.07 14.28 10.58
N LEU A 122 -2.15 14.02 9.30
CA LEU A 122 -1.21 13.16 8.57
C LEU A 122 0.11 13.93 8.36
N GLY A 123 1.21 13.32 8.70
CA GLY A 123 2.53 13.93 8.65
C GLY A 123 2.84 14.85 9.84
N ASN A 124 1.94 14.95 10.85
CA ASN A 124 2.13 15.70 12.10
C ASN A 124 2.59 17.16 11.88
N GLY A 125 2.08 17.81 10.82
CA GLY A 125 2.46 19.17 10.47
C GLY A 125 1.75 20.23 11.32
N TYR A 126 0.57 19.98 11.87
CA TYR A 126 -0.21 20.96 12.62
C TYR A 126 -0.05 20.80 14.15
N ASP A 127 0.23 21.88 14.83
CA ASP A 127 0.31 21.96 16.30
C ASP A 127 -0.91 22.73 16.85
N THR A 128 -1.82 22.01 17.51
CA THR A 128 -3.05 22.57 18.10
C THR A 128 -2.78 23.55 19.25
N ARG A 129 -1.66 23.43 19.95
CA ARG A 129 -1.32 24.30 21.08
C ARG A 129 -0.91 25.70 20.65
N HIS A 130 -0.34 25.81 19.44
CA HIS A 130 0.12 27.09 18.90
C HIS A 130 -0.73 27.55 17.70
N GLY A 131 -1.63 26.68 17.17
CA GLY A 131 -2.47 26.98 16.01
C GLY A 131 -1.67 27.10 14.70
N VAL A 132 -0.51 26.44 14.60
CA VAL A 132 0.45 26.61 13.52
C VAL A 132 0.65 25.31 12.77
N PHE A 133 0.61 25.37 11.45
CA PHE A 133 1.10 24.31 10.59
C PHE A 133 2.56 24.58 10.24
N ARG A 134 3.45 23.63 10.53
CA ARG A 134 4.85 23.66 10.12
C ARG A 134 5.09 22.65 9.00
N ALA A 135 5.56 23.10 7.85
CA ALA A 135 5.75 22.29 6.68
C ALA A 135 6.77 21.15 6.93
N PRO A 136 6.35 19.87 6.90
CA PRO A 136 7.26 18.73 7.10
C PRO A 136 8.25 18.52 5.95
N ARG A 137 7.93 19.06 4.76
CA ARG A 137 8.75 18.97 3.55
C ARG A 137 8.48 20.12 2.58
N ASN A 138 9.38 20.27 1.60
CA ASN A 138 9.18 21.22 0.50
C ASN A 138 8.01 20.78 -0.37
N GLY A 139 7.26 21.72 -0.92
CA GLY A 139 6.19 21.45 -1.86
C GLY A 139 5.15 22.55 -1.94
N THR A 140 4.19 22.37 -2.83
CA THR A 140 3.02 23.25 -2.96
C THR A 140 1.90 22.70 -2.10
N TYR A 141 1.38 23.56 -1.23
CA TYR A 141 0.31 23.24 -0.28
C TYR A 141 -0.94 24.08 -0.58
N ALA A 142 -2.10 23.49 -0.35
CA ALA A 142 -3.35 24.22 -0.28
C ALA A 142 -3.76 24.40 1.18
N PHE A 143 -4.17 25.60 1.55
CA PHE A 143 -4.76 25.90 2.86
C PHE A 143 -6.14 26.51 2.67
N SER A 144 -7.07 26.12 3.54
CA SER A 144 -8.42 26.66 3.59
C SER A 144 -8.78 27.04 5.01
N THR A 145 -9.43 28.17 5.18
CA THR A 145 -10.05 28.52 6.46
C THR A 145 -11.48 28.99 6.23
N SER A 146 -12.35 28.55 7.13
CA SER A 146 -13.73 29.02 7.24
C SER A 146 -13.91 29.66 8.60
N VAL A 147 -14.54 30.80 8.65
CA VAL A 147 -14.86 31.49 9.90
C VAL A 147 -16.33 31.87 9.95
N THR A 148 -16.96 31.67 11.09
CA THR A 148 -18.36 32.00 11.32
C THR A 148 -18.43 33.02 12.45
N THR A 149 -19.21 34.08 12.23
CA THR A 149 -19.47 35.10 13.24
C THR A 149 -20.93 35.05 13.69
N PRO A 150 -21.19 35.24 15.01
CA PRO A 150 -22.54 35.42 15.50
C PRO A 150 -23.13 36.76 15.04
N VAL A 151 -24.44 36.92 15.26
CA VAL A 151 -25.19 38.13 14.94
C VAL A 151 -24.55 39.34 15.63
N SER A 152 -24.51 40.47 14.94
CA SER A 152 -23.95 41.73 15.38
C SER A 152 -22.45 41.70 15.71
N ASN A 153 -21.76 40.75 15.10
CA ASN A 153 -20.30 40.66 15.20
C ASN A 153 -19.69 40.65 13.80
N GLN A 154 -18.41 41.03 13.77
CA GLN A 154 -17.59 40.97 12.57
C GLN A 154 -16.23 40.44 12.92
N ILE A 155 -15.54 39.83 11.95
CA ILE A 155 -14.14 39.47 12.08
C ILE A 155 -13.44 39.52 10.74
N ALA A 156 -12.22 40.02 10.74
CA ALA A 156 -11.30 39.87 9.62
C ALA A 156 -10.13 39.00 10.07
N VAL A 157 -9.90 37.94 9.33
CA VAL A 157 -8.76 37.00 9.55
C VAL A 157 -7.93 36.86 8.31
N GLU A 158 -6.70 36.46 8.50
CA GLU A 158 -5.77 36.22 7.41
C GLU A 158 -5.00 34.94 7.61
N ILE A 159 -4.75 34.21 6.48
CA ILE A 159 -3.79 33.11 6.46
C ILE A 159 -2.43 33.76 6.18
N VAL A 160 -1.44 33.40 6.98
CA VAL A 160 -0.08 33.96 6.88
C VAL A 160 0.96 32.85 6.76
N LYS A 161 2.04 33.16 6.03
CA LYS A 161 3.25 32.35 5.95
C LYS A 161 4.41 33.11 6.58
N ASN A 162 5.03 32.55 7.61
CA ASN A 162 6.17 33.18 8.30
C ASN A 162 5.90 34.65 8.72
N GLY A 163 4.63 34.98 8.97
CA GLY A 163 4.21 36.34 9.29
C GLY A 163 3.76 37.21 8.14
N GLU A 164 4.01 36.81 6.89
CA GLU A 164 3.54 37.51 5.70
C GLU A 164 2.12 37.07 5.32
N GLN A 165 1.26 38.04 5.00
CA GLN A 165 -0.13 37.77 4.62
C GLN A 165 -0.17 37.09 3.24
N LEU A 166 -0.87 35.94 3.16
CA LEU A 166 -1.17 35.24 1.92
C LEU A 166 -2.55 35.62 1.38
N VAL A 167 -3.57 35.55 2.24
CA VAL A 167 -4.95 35.84 1.88
C VAL A 167 -5.70 36.34 3.12
N GLN A 168 -6.68 37.18 2.91
CA GLN A 168 -7.55 37.72 3.94
C GLN A 168 -9.01 37.36 3.66
N LEU A 169 -9.80 37.19 4.69
CA LEU A 169 -11.24 37.04 4.60
C LEU A 169 -11.88 37.88 5.74
N ARG A 170 -13.07 38.35 5.45
CA ARG A 170 -13.85 39.13 6.41
C ARG A 170 -15.29 38.68 6.37
N THR A 171 -15.92 38.59 7.53
CA THR A 171 -17.35 38.36 7.65
C THR A 171 -17.94 39.36 8.64
N GLU A 172 -19.10 39.88 8.34
CA GLU A 172 -19.87 40.81 9.16
C GLU A 172 -21.35 40.65 8.84
N ASN A 173 -22.21 40.73 9.84
CA ASN A 173 -23.65 40.83 9.64
C ASN A 173 -24.38 41.30 10.92
N ASP A 174 -25.34 42.17 10.77
CA ASP A 174 -26.12 42.69 11.87
C ASP A 174 -27.36 41.85 12.21
N TYR A 175 -27.80 40.98 11.32
CA TYR A 175 -29.12 40.32 11.41
C TYR A 175 -29.08 38.79 11.45
N ILE A 176 -28.08 38.16 10.87
CA ILE A 176 -27.96 36.69 10.75
C ILE A 176 -26.52 36.25 11.04
N TRP A 177 -26.35 34.95 11.21
CA TRP A 177 -25.04 34.33 11.20
C TRP A 177 -24.39 34.53 9.85
N SER A 178 -23.13 34.84 9.84
CA SER A 178 -22.35 35.05 8.62
C SER A 178 -21.13 34.14 8.59
N MET A 179 -20.84 33.61 7.43
CA MET A 179 -19.67 32.75 7.22
C MET A 179 -18.86 33.23 6.01
N ALA A 180 -17.54 33.25 6.17
CA ALA A 180 -16.61 33.49 5.08
C ALA A 180 -15.63 32.32 4.97
N THR A 181 -15.27 31.97 3.75
CA THR A 181 -14.28 30.92 3.44
C THR A 181 -13.34 31.42 2.37
N ASN A 182 -12.05 31.12 2.53
CA ASN A 182 -11.07 31.36 1.49
C ASN A 182 -10.06 30.21 1.41
N VAL A 183 -9.43 30.07 0.23
CA VAL A 183 -8.43 29.05 -0.09
C VAL A 183 -7.22 29.73 -0.69
N VAL A 184 -6.01 29.27 -0.32
CA VAL A 184 -4.77 29.74 -0.92
C VAL A 184 -3.82 28.56 -1.20
N ASN A 185 -3.16 28.61 -2.35
CA ASN A 185 -2.08 27.69 -2.69
C ASN A 185 -0.74 28.43 -2.53
N VAL A 186 0.22 27.78 -1.88
CA VAL A 186 1.52 28.40 -1.60
C VAL A 186 2.62 27.35 -1.62
N TYR A 187 3.77 27.72 -2.16
CA TYR A 187 4.98 26.89 -2.05
C TYR A 187 5.64 27.10 -0.68
N LEU A 188 5.91 25.99 0.02
CA LEU A 188 6.60 25.97 1.31
C LEU A 188 7.91 25.21 1.20
N THR A 189 8.91 25.70 1.88
CA THR A 189 10.11 24.95 2.26
C THR A 189 9.88 24.25 3.60
N LYS A 190 10.56 23.13 3.80
CA LYS A 190 10.51 22.42 5.08
C LYS A 190 10.86 23.38 6.24
N GLY A 191 9.96 23.43 7.21
CA GLY A 191 10.11 24.32 8.38
C GLY A 191 9.39 25.64 8.27
N ASP A 192 8.84 26.02 7.09
CA ASP A 192 7.97 27.18 6.97
C ASP A 192 6.70 26.99 7.80
N ASP A 193 6.27 28.08 8.46
CA ASP A 193 5.10 28.12 9.32
C ASP A 193 3.93 28.82 8.63
N VAL A 194 2.73 28.20 8.72
CA VAL A 194 1.46 28.77 8.23
C VAL A 194 0.42 28.72 9.34
N TRP A 195 -0.27 29.83 9.56
CA TRP A 195 -1.33 29.92 10.57
C TRP A 195 -2.39 30.93 10.16
N VAL A 196 -3.50 30.90 10.87
CA VAL A 196 -4.56 31.90 10.77
C VAL A 196 -4.43 32.86 11.92
N ARG A 197 -4.54 34.18 11.68
CA ARG A 197 -4.55 35.20 12.71
C ARG A 197 -5.64 36.24 12.49
N HIS A 198 -6.05 36.90 13.56
CA HIS A 198 -6.89 38.06 13.47
C HIS A 198 -6.17 39.17 12.70
N SER A 199 -6.86 39.83 11.78
CA SER A 199 -6.28 40.95 11.03
C SER A 199 -6.05 42.16 11.91
N ALA A 200 -5.21 43.09 11.44
CA ALA A 200 -4.95 44.38 12.12
C ALA A 200 -6.14 45.35 12.12
N ILE A 201 -7.20 45.03 11.38
CA ILE A 201 -8.39 45.89 11.30
C ILE A 201 -9.30 45.52 12.47
N GLY A 202 -9.37 46.44 13.45
CA GLY A 202 -10.07 46.23 14.73
C GLY A 202 -11.59 46.29 14.63
N ASP A 203 -12.26 45.51 15.49
CA ASP A 203 -13.71 45.42 15.54
C ASP A 203 -14.22 44.65 16.77
N ALA A 204 -15.55 44.62 16.97
CA ALA A 204 -16.21 43.69 17.87
C ALA A 204 -16.09 42.25 17.33
N ASN A 205 -14.88 41.68 17.44
CA ASN A 205 -14.54 40.44 16.86
C ASN A 205 -15.00 39.23 17.69
N ALA A 206 -15.69 38.30 17.04
CA ALA A 206 -16.09 37.04 17.64
C ALA A 206 -16.10 35.92 16.57
N LEU A 207 -15.66 34.72 16.96
CA LEU A 207 -15.79 33.50 16.23
C LEU A 207 -16.75 32.58 16.97
N SER A 208 -17.62 31.93 16.24
CA SER A 208 -18.58 30.96 16.77
C SER A 208 -18.35 29.55 16.27
N VAL A 209 -18.72 28.60 17.11
CA VAL A 209 -18.79 27.18 16.77
C VAL A 209 -20.23 26.69 16.63
N ASP A 210 -21.21 27.38 17.28
CA ASP A 210 -22.66 27.13 17.23
C ASP A 210 -23.04 25.64 17.10
N ASP A 211 -22.55 24.83 18.02
CA ASP A 211 -22.72 23.36 18.06
C ASP A 211 -22.29 22.61 16.77
N GLY A 212 -21.67 23.31 15.81
CA GLY A 212 -21.18 22.76 14.55
C GLY A 212 -19.69 23.03 14.32
N LEU A 213 -19.12 22.29 13.38
CA LEU A 213 -17.72 22.44 13.00
C LEU A 213 -17.55 23.48 11.88
N TYR A 214 -18.12 24.68 12.05
CA TYR A 214 -18.15 25.70 11.00
C TYR A 214 -16.87 26.51 10.90
N THR A 215 -16.23 26.80 12.06
CA THR A 215 -14.97 27.55 12.09
C THR A 215 -13.81 26.58 12.07
N SER A 216 -13.08 26.55 10.95
CA SER A 216 -12.07 25.53 10.66
C SER A 216 -10.83 26.09 9.97
N PHE A 217 -9.72 25.35 10.13
CA PHE A 217 -8.50 25.51 9.36
C PHE A 217 -8.01 24.16 8.89
N SER A 218 -7.73 24.04 7.60
CA SER A 218 -7.26 22.81 6.97
C SER A 218 -6.17 23.08 5.96
N GLY A 219 -5.38 22.06 5.67
CA GLY A 219 -4.38 22.16 4.64
C GLY A 219 -3.86 20.77 4.22
N PHE A 220 -3.36 20.70 3.00
CA PHE A 220 -2.78 19.48 2.48
C PHE A 220 -1.71 19.76 1.41
N LEU A 221 -0.79 18.82 1.27
CA LEU A 221 0.24 18.84 0.24
C LEU A 221 -0.36 18.45 -1.11
N ILE A 222 -0.21 19.32 -2.11
CA ILE A 222 -0.62 19.08 -3.49
C ILE A 222 0.49 18.33 -4.24
N HIS A 223 1.72 18.87 -4.16
CA HIS A 223 2.86 18.37 -4.93
C HIS A 223 4.19 18.72 -4.23
N THR A 224 5.21 17.83 -4.33
CA THR A 224 6.58 18.02 -3.84
C THR A 224 7.54 18.35 -4.98
#